data_ed377a279a54d2f84be254e6bc8830ca
#
_entry.id   ed377a279a54d2f84be254e6bc8830ca
#
_cell.length_a   1.000
_cell.length_b   1.000
_cell.length_c   1.000
_cell.angle_alpha   90.00
_cell.angle_beta   90.00
_cell.angle_gamma   90.00
#
_symmetry.space_group_name_H-M   'P 1'
#
loop_
_entity.id
_entity.type
_entity.pdbx_description
1 polymer ?
#
loop_
_entity_poly.entity_id
_entity_poly.type
_entity_poly.pdbx_seq_one_letter_code
_entity_poly.pdbx_strand_id
1 'polypeptide(L)'
;MDMGLNGKTALVTGSTKGIGKAIAIELAKEGVNVLINGRNNEEVERVINEIKSAFPDTALLNAAADLVDRDQREALFETYPSVDILINNMGIYEIMSYEDVDDEVWNKYFQTNVLAANALTKFYLPGMLKCDFGRILFIASEEAVMPSGQMPQYAMTKSMLLSLSRSLSHLTKGTEVTVNTIMPGPTLSENVQQIIEGVYADEQMTFAQKEKAFMAANLPQSEIQRFIRPSEIGRLATFVCSPYASAFKGSPIRMDGGMVPTII
;
A
#
# COMPACT_ATOMS: atom_id res chain seq x y z
N MET A 1 -12.99 1.20 -18.16
CA MET A 1 -13.85 0.04 -17.74
C MET A 1 -14.42 0.46 -16.41
N ASP A 2 -15.73 0.40 -16.25
CA ASP A 2 -16.35 0.64 -14.93
C ASP A 2 -16.00 -0.52 -14.00
N MET A 3 -15.41 -0.22 -12.86
CA MET A 3 -15.00 -1.22 -11.87
C MET A 3 -16.12 -1.61 -10.91
N GLY A 4 -17.32 -1.03 -11.04
CA GLY A 4 -18.44 -1.32 -10.14
C GLY A 4 -18.24 -0.87 -8.70
N LEU A 5 -17.43 0.18 -8.49
CA LEU A 5 -17.03 0.66 -7.17
C LEU A 5 -17.71 1.99 -6.78
N ASN A 6 -18.50 2.57 -7.68
CA ASN A 6 -19.14 3.85 -7.44
C ASN A 6 -19.97 3.87 -6.15
N GLY A 7 -19.79 4.89 -5.34
CA GLY A 7 -20.47 5.08 -4.06
C GLY A 7 -19.94 4.23 -2.89
N LYS A 8 -18.96 3.35 -3.12
CA LYS A 8 -18.25 2.64 -2.05
C LYS A 8 -17.38 3.59 -1.24
N THR A 9 -17.05 3.20 -0.02
CA THR A 9 -16.16 3.97 0.86
C THR A 9 -14.87 3.19 1.12
N ALA A 10 -13.72 3.83 0.91
CA ALA A 10 -12.40 3.24 1.10
C ALA A 10 -11.56 4.02 2.12
N LEU A 11 -10.91 3.32 3.04
CA LEU A 11 -9.82 3.87 3.84
C LEU A 11 -8.48 3.42 3.21
N VAL A 12 -7.65 4.38 2.81
CA VAL A 12 -6.31 4.10 2.31
C VAL A 12 -5.28 4.63 3.31
N THR A 13 -4.61 3.74 4.03
CA THR A 13 -3.66 4.15 5.06
C THR A 13 -2.34 4.62 4.46
N GLY A 14 -1.76 5.70 5.01
CA GLY A 14 -0.53 6.30 4.48
C GLY A 14 -0.68 6.80 3.04
N SER A 15 -1.78 7.48 2.74
CA SER A 15 -2.15 7.90 1.38
C SER A 15 -1.77 9.34 1.04
N THR A 16 -0.86 9.97 1.79
CA THR A 16 -0.39 11.33 1.48
C THR A 16 0.70 11.36 0.40
N LYS A 17 1.31 10.22 0.06
CA LYS A 17 2.37 10.12 -0.96
C LYS A 17 2.48 8.71 -1.55
N GLY A 18 3.30 8.58 -2.60
CA GLY A 18 3.73 7.30 -3.17
C GLY A 18 2.57 6.38 -3.58
N ILE A 19 2.69 5.10 -3.23
CA ILE A 19 1.73 4.05 -3.58
C ILE A 19 0.33 4.35 -3.01
N GLY A 20 0.25 4.74 -1.75
CA GLY A 20 -1.04 5.02 -1.09
C GLY A 20 -1.80 6.16 -1.76
N LYS A 21 -1.11 7.26 -2.11
CA LYS A 21 -1.71 8.38 -2.86
C LYS A 21 -2.20 7.94 -4.23
N ALA A 22 -1.40 7.14 -4.95
CA ALA A 22 -1.79 6.63 -6.26
C ALA A 22 -3.01 5.70 -6.19
N ILE A 23 -3.10 4.83 -5.18
CA ILE A 23 -4.28 3.99 -4.94
C ILE A 23 -5.50 4.87 -4.66
N ALA A 24 -5.36 5.88 -3.79
CA ALA A 24 -6.45 6.80 -3.48
C ALA A 24 -6.98 7.52 -4.72
N ILE A 25 -6.09 7.98 -5.61
CA ILE A 25 -6.46 8.62 -6.88
C ILE A 25 -7.22 7.66 -7.79
N GLU A 26 -6.72 6.45 -7.99
CA GLU A 26 -7.36 5.49 -8.90
C GLU A 26 -8.74 5.03 -8.36
N LEU A 27 -8.89 4.81 -7.06
CA LEU A 27 -10.18 4.53 -6.43
C LEU A 27 -11.15 5.71 -6.58
N ALA A 28 -10.68 6.94 -6.35
CA ALA A 28 -11.50 8.14 -6.48
C ALA A 28 -12.03 8.34 -7.91
N LYS A 29 -11.24 8.03 -8.94
CA LYS A 29 -11.66 8.05 -10.35
C LYS A 29 -12.79 7.07 -10.68
N GLU A 30 -12.93 6.00 -9.90
CA GLU A 30 -14.03 5.02 -10.01
C GLU A 30 -15.26 5.40 -9.16
N GLY A 31 -15.31 6.63 -8.62
CA GLY A 31 -16.42 7.14 -7.83
C GLY A 31 -16.46 6.64 -6.40
N VAL A 32 -15.32 6.17 -5.86
CA VAL A 32 -15.20 5.76 -4.46
C VAL A 32 -15.03 6.99 -3.57
N ASN A 33 -15.71 7.01 -2.42
CA ASN A 33 -15.46 7.97 -1.34
C ASN A 33 -14.17 7.57 -0.62
N VAL A 34 -13.08 8.31 -0.80
CA VAL A 34 -11.78 7.89 -0.28
C VAL A 34 -11.37 8.68 0.95
N LEU A 35 -11.15 7.98 2.04
CA LEU A 35 -10.56 8.50 3.27
C LEU A 35 -9.04 8.57 3.10
N ILE A 36 -8.51 9.80 3.02
CA ILE A 36 -7.08 10.08 2.92
C ILE A 36 -6.48 10.10 4.31
N ASN A 37 -5.54 9.19 4.57
CA ASN A 37 -4.90 9.05 5.88
C ASN A 37 -3.41 9.41 5.84
N GLY A 38 -2.99 10.10 6.87
CA GLY A 38 -1.62 10.46 7.23
C GLY A 38 -1.58 11.00 8.65
N ARG A 39 -0.41 11.13 9.25
CA ARG A 39 -0.26 11.59 10.64
C ARG A 39 -0.44 13.10 10.79
N ASN A 40 -0.15 13.86 9.75
CA ASN A 40 -0.24 15.32 9.76
C ASN A 40 -1.50 15.76 9.03
N ASN A 41 -2.39 16.45 9.75
CA ASN A 41 -3.66 16.94 9.23
C ASN A 41 -3.47 17.93 8.06
N GLU A 42 -2.51 18.83 8.15
CA GLU A 42 -2.25 19.83 7.10
C GLU A 42 -1.78 19.16 5.80
N GLU A 43 -0.96 18.11 5.91
CA GLU A 43 -0.51 17.34 4.76
C GLU A 43 -1.69 16.56 4.11
N VAL A 44 -2.57 15.99 4.90
CA VAL A 44 -3.78 15.31 4.43
C VAL A 44 -4.67 16.29 3.67
N GLU A 45 -4.96 17.47 4.23
CA GLU A 45 -5.75 18.51 3.58
C GLU A 45 -5.08 19.01 2.28
N ARG A 46 -3.75 19.21 2.29
CA ARG A 46 -3.02 19.59 1.09
C ARG A 46 -3.20 18.56 -0.02
N VAL A 47 -3.09 17.27 0.30
CA VAL A 47 -3.24 16.18 -0.68
C VAL A 47 -4.68 16.08 -1.19
N ILE A 48 -5.67 16.24 -0.32
CA ILE A 48 -7.08 16.29 -0.72
C ILE A 48 -7.30 17.42 -1.74
N ASN A 49 -6.81 18.64 -1.44
CA ASN A 49 -6.96 19.77 -2.33
C ASN A 49 -6.21 19.57 -3.67
N GLU A 50 -5.03 18.99 -3.64
CA GLU A 50 -4.26 18.65 -4.83
C GLU A 50 -5.03 17.67 -5.74
N ILE A 51 -5.56 16.58 -5.17
CA ILE A 51 -6.32 15.59 -5.93
C ILE A 51 -7.61 16.20 -6.47
N LYS A 52 -8.36 16.96 -5.66
CA LYS A 52 -9.58 17.65 -6.10
C LYS A 52 -9.34 18.66 -7.22
N SER A 53 -8.19 19.34 -7.23
CA SER A 53 -7.82 20.27 -8.29
C SER A 53 -7.63 19.55 -9.64
N ALA A 54 -7.12 18.33 -9.62
CA ALA A 54 -6.92 17.52 -10.83
C ALA A 54 -8.17 16.69 -11.20
N PHE A 55 -8.99 16.33 -10.20
CA PHE A 55 -10.18 15.47 -10.31
C PHE A 55 -11.31 16.05 -9.47
N PRO A 56 -12.01 17.12 -9.93
CA PRO A 56 -12.98 17.87 -9.11
C PRO A 56 -14.18 17.06 -8.59
N ASP A 57 -14.60 16.05 -9.34
CA ASP A 57 -15.78 15.23 -9.04
C ASP A 57 -15.48 14.10 -8.02
N THR A 58 -14.27 14.06 -7.44
CA THR A 58 -13.90 13.03 -6.47
C THR A 58 -14.37 13.35 -5.06
N ALA A 59 -14.88 12.35 -4.35
CA ALA A 59 -15.27 12.45 -2.94
C ALA A 59 -14.08 12.02 -2.05
N LEU A 60 -13.38 13.00 -1.49
CA LEU A 60 -12.24 12.77 -0.60
C LEU A 60 -12.55 13.29 0.79
N LEU A 61 -12.25 12.49 1.80
CA LEU A 61 -12.50 12.74 3.21
C LEU A 61 -11.19 12.74 3.99
N ASN A 62 -11.10 13.60 4.99
CA ASN A 62 -9.92 13.69 5.86
C ASN A 62 -10.00 12.62 6.95
N ALA A 63 -9.01 11.73 6.98
CA ALA A 63 -8.84 10.68 7.97
C ALA A 63 -7.46 10.78 8.65
N ALA A 64 -7.04 12.02 8.98
CA ALA A 64 -5.76 12.26 9.63
C ALA A 64 -5.72 11.58 11.00
N ALA A 65 -4.76 10.66 11.19
CA ALA A 65 -4.52 9.96 12.44
C ALA A 65 -3.16 9.24 12.39
N ASP A 66 -2.46 9.17 13.50
CA ASP A 66 -1.39 8.19 13.69
C ASP A 66 -2.03 6.85 14.06
N LEU A 67 -1.99 5.91 13.13
CA LEU A 67 -2.63 4.59 13.30
C LEU A 67 -1.87 3.65 14.25
N VAL A 68 -0.65 4.01 14.67
CA VAL A 68 0.08 3.32 15.74
C VAL A 68 -0.45 3.77 17.10
N ASP A 69 -0.82 5.04 17.23
CA ASP A 69 -1.45 5.59 18.42
C ASP A 69 -2.87 5.03 18.59
N ARG A 70 -3.12 4.43 19.77
CA ARG A 70 -4.39 3.77 20.04
C ARG A 70 -5.56 4.75 20.10
N ASP A 71 -5.37 5.87 20.76
CA ASP A 71 -6.45 6.83 21.02
C ASP A 71 -6.87 7.53 19.72
N GLN A 72 -5.90 7.89 18.87
CA GLN A 72 -6.16 8.45 17.54
C GLN A 72 -6.85 7.43 16.62
N ARG A 73 -6.46 6.15 16.71
CA ARG A 73 -7.12 5.10 15.94
C ARG A 73 -8.56 4.84 16.43
N GLU A 74 -8.82 4.88 17.73
CA GLU A 74 -10.18 4.76 18.29
C GLU A 74 -11.05 5.95 17.86
N ALA A 75 -10.53 7.17 17.89
CA ALA A 75 -11.24 8.36 17.38
C ALA A 75 -11.55 8.25 15.87
N LEU A 76 -10.64 7.67 15.09
CA LEU A 76 -10.89 7.37 13.67
C LEU A 76 -12.05 6.38 13.50
N PHE A 77 -12.12 5.35 14.34
CA PHE A 77 -13.20 4.35 14.31
C PHE A 77 -14.56 4.94 14.68
N GLU A 78 -14.59 5.89 15.63
CA GLU A 78 -15.81 6.62 15.98
C GLU A 78 -16.30 7.50 14.83
N THR A 79 -15.37 8.17 14.14
CA THR A 79 -15.67 9.05 13.01
C THR A 79 -16.09 8.27 11.76
N TYR A 80 -15.44 7.16 11.50
CA TYR A 80 -15.64 6.29 10.33
C TYR A 80 -15.90 4.84 10.77
N PRO A 81 -17.08 4.52 11.31
CA PRO A 81 -17.37 3.21 11.89
C PRO A 81 -17.47 2.07 10.87
N SER A 82 -17.53 2.38 9.58
CA SER A 82 -17.60 1.38 8.52
C SER A 82 -16.89 1.86 7.25
N VAL A 83 -16.27 0.93 6.54
CA VAL A 83 -15.74 1.13 5.19
C VAL A 83 -16.00 -0.14 4.37
N ASP A 84 -16.18 0.00 3.07
CA ASP A 84 -16.32 -1.12 2.13
C ASP A 84 -14.95 -1.68 1.72
N ILE A 85 -13.94 -0.82 1.69
CA ILE A 85 -12.59 -1.12 1.21
C ILE A 85 -11.58 -0.63 2.25
N LEU A 86 -10.67 -1.52 2.66
CA LEU A 86 -9.56 -1.18 3.54
C LEU A 86 -8.23 -1.49 2.83
N ILE A 87 -7.46 -0.45 2.55
CA ILE A 87 -6.12 -0.58 1.99
C ILE A 87 -5.08 -0.35 3.09
N ASN A 88 -4.50 -1.43 3.59
CA ASN A 88 -3.40 -1.42 4.55
C ASN A 88 -2.08 -1.16 3.80
N ASN A 89 -1.83 0.10 3.48
CA ASN A 89 -0.63 0.54 2.75
C ASN A 89 0.42 1.16 3.67
N MET A 90 0.04 1.72 4.83
CA MET A 90 0.99 2.33 5.75
C MET A 90 2.13 1.38 6.09
N GLY A 91 3.35 1.90 6.05
CA GLY A 91 4.55 1.15 6.42
C GLY A 91 5.79 2.02 6.41
N ILE A 92 6.79 1.58 7.12
CA ILE A 92 8.13 2.16 7.15
C ILE A 92 9.14 1.15 6.60
N TYR A 93 10.18 1.67 5.95
CA TYR A 93 11.33 0.90 5.47
C TYR A 93 12.59 1.77 5.56
N GLU A 94 13.70 1.14 5.83
CA GLU A 94 15.02 1.76 5.87
C GLU A 94 16.09 0.69 5.68
N ILE A 95 17.12 1.00 4.90
CA ILE A 95 18.31 0.15 4.79
C ILE A 95 19.12 0.33 6.07
N MET A 96 19.36 -0.75 6.79
CA MET A 96 20.10 -0.76 8.05
C MET A 96 21.01 -1.99 8.09
N SER A 97 22.21 -1.85 8.66
CA SER A 97 23.03 -3.00 9.02
C SER A 97 22.29 -3.85 10.06
N TYR A 98 22.36 -5.17 9.93
CA TYR A 98 21.69 -6.07 10.89
C TYR A 98 22.15 -5.82 12.33
N GLU A 99 23.41 -5.44 12.51
CA GLU A 99 24.01 -5.12 13.82
C GLU A 99 23.39 -3.88 14.48
N ASP A 100 22.81 -2.96 13.66
CA ASP A 100 22.16 -1.74 14.12
C ASP A 100 20.65 -1.91 14.37
N VAL A 101 20.11 -3.10 14.08
CA VAL A 101 18.68 -3.40 14.26
C VAL A 101 18.43 -3.98 15.65
N ASP A 102 18.26 -3.11 16.63
CA ASP A 102 17.96 -3.48 18.02
C ASP A 102 16.46 -3.82 18.24
N ASP A 103 16.12 -4.21 19.46
CA ASP A 103 14.76 -4.58 19.86
C ASP A 103 13.77 -3.42 19.70
N GLU A 104 14.21 -2.17 19.84
CA GLU A 104 13.35 -0.98 19.65
C GLU A 104 13.00 -0.79 18.20
N VAL A 105 13.96 -0.98 17.29
CA VAL A 105 13.75 -0.96 15.84
C VAL A 105 12.78 -2.08 15.44
N TRP A 106 13.00 -3.33 15.91
CA TRP A 106 12.08 -4.44 15.67
C TRP A 106 10.66 -4.13 16.10
N ASN A 107 10.48 -3.64 17.32
CA ASN A 107 9.18 -3.27 17.86
C ASN A 107 8.50 -2.17 17.04
N LYS A 108 9.24 -1.12 16.67
CA LYS A 108 8.73 -0.02 15.82
C LYS A 108 8.20 -0.54 14.48
N TYR A 109 8.96 -1.40 13.81
CA TYR A 109 8.54 -1.99 12.53
C TYR A 109 7.33 -2.88 12.68
N PHE A 110 7.30 -3.71 13.71
CA PHE A 110 6.17 -4.59 14.00
C PHE A 110 4.89 -3.80 14.32
N GLN A 111 4.96 -2.79 15.17
CA GLN A 111 3.83 -1.92 15.50
C GLN A 111 3.29 -1.20 14.25
N THR A 112 4.18 -0.62 13.45
CA THR A 112 3.78 0.21 12.32
C THR A 112 3.29 -0.63 11.14
N ASN A 113 4.04 -1.65 10.73
CA ASN A 113 3.78 -2.38 9.49
C ASN A 113 2.77 -3.50 9.67
N VAL A 114 2.63 -4.05 10.88
CA VAL A 114 1.80 -5.24 11.12
C VAL A 114 0.64 -4.97 12.07
N LEU A 115 0.90 -4.50 13.29
CA LEU A 115 -0.15 -4.40 14.30
C LEU A 115 -1.17 -3.30 13.99
N ALA A 116 -0.76 -2.18 13.43
CA ALA A 116 -1.69 -1.14 13.00
C ALA A 116 -2.64 -1.68 11.91
N ALA A 117 -2.12 -2.36 10.89
CA ALA A 117 -2.92 -2.98 9.84
C ALA A 117 -3.86 -4.08 10.38
N ASN A 118 -3.38 -4.90 11.32
CA ASN A 118 -4.21 -5.90 11.99
C ASN A 118 -5.35 -5.27 12.81
N ALA A 119 -5.07 -4.18 13.54
CA ALA A 119 -6.08 -3.50 14.35
C ALA A 119 -7.22 -2.93 13.49
N LEU A 120 -6.89 -2.28 12.37
CA LEU A 120 -7.87 -1.79 11.40
C LEU A 120 -8.70 -2.93 10.82
N THR A 121 -8.03 -4.01 10.41
CA THR A 121 -8.71 -5.19 9.84
C THR A 121 -9.63 -5.84 10.86
N LYS A 122 -9.19 -5.98 12.11
CA LYS A 122 -10.01 -6.53 13.21
C LYS A 122 -11.27 -5.71 13.46
N PHE A 123 -11.17 -4.38 13.30
CA PHE A 123 -12.31 -3.48 13.51
C PHE A 123 -13.31 -3.54 12.34
N TYR A 124 -12.86 -3.44 11.09
CA TYR A 124 -13.75 -3.32 9.94
C TYR A 124 -14.29 -4.66 9.41
N LEU A 125 -13.54 -5.75 9.51
CA LEU A 125 -13.91 -7.06 8.95
C LEU A 125 -15.29 -7.57 9.42
N PRO A 126 -15.69 -7.47 10.71
CA PRO A 126 -17.02 -7.92 11.13
C PRO A 126 -18.18 -7.20 10.44
N GLY A 127 -18.05 -5.89 10.23
CA GLY A 127 -19.02 -5.09 9.48
C GLY A 127 -19.11 -5.51 8.01
N MET A 128 -17.97 -5.74 7.37
CA MET A 128 -17.90 -6.24 5.98
C MET A 128 -18.59 -7.61 5.84
N LEU A 129 -18.33 -8.54 6.76
CA LEU A 129 -18.95 -9.87 6.77
C LEU A 129 -20.47 -9.77 6.93
N LYS A 130 -20.97 -8.87 7.77
CA LYS A 130 -22.41 -8.65 7.98
C LYS A 130 -23.10 -8.09 6.73
N CYS A 131 -22.39 -7.25 5.96
CA CYS A 131 -22.90 -6.65 4.72
C CYS A 131 -22.70 -7.53 3.49
N ASP A 132 -22.06 -8.68 3.64
CA ASP A 132 -21.64 -9.59 2.56
C ASP A 132 -20.88 -8.87 1.44
N PHE A 133 -20.13 -7.81 1.77
CA PHE A 133 -19.22 -7.10 0.88
C PHE A 133 -18.08 -6.48 1.69
N GLY A 134 -16.87 -6.67 1.22
CA GLY A 134 -15.68 -6.04 1.78
C GLY A 134 -14.43 -6.38 0.97
N ARG A 135 -13.51 -5.45 0.91
CA ARG A 135 -12.22 -5.61 0.26
C ARG A 135 -11.12 -5.18 1.22
N ILE A 136 -10.34 -6.14 1.68
CA ILE A 136 -9.17 -5.88 2.52
C ILE A 136 -7.94 -6.21 1.70
N LEU A 137 -7.07 -5.21 1.51
CA LEU A 137 -5.86 -5.33 0.74
C LEU A 137 -4.67 -4.88 1.57
N PHE A 138 -3.68 -5.76 1.69
CA PHE A 138 -2.39 -5.42 2.29
C PHE A 138 -1.38 -5.08 1.19
N ILE A 139 -0.60 -4.04 1.39
CA ILE A 139 0.53 -3.71 0.52
C ILE A 139 1.79 -4.25 1.19
N ALA A 140 2.25 -5.40 0.69
CA ALA A 140 3.50 -6.02 1.14
C ALA A 140 4.70 -5.50 0.33
N SER A 141 5.53 -6.38 -0.17
CA SER A 141 6.70 -6.12 -1.03
C SER A 141 7.20 -7.45 -1.59
N GLU A 142 7.99 -7.43 -2.65
CA GLU A 142 8.81 -8.56 -3.10
C GLU A 142 9.77 -9.05 -2.00
N GLU A 143 10.22 -8.15 -1.12
CA GLU A 143 11.04 -8.47 0.05
C GLU A 143 10.37 -9.49 0.99
N ALA A 144 9.05 -9.67 0.90
CA ALA A 144 8.32 -10.66 1.68
C ALA A 144 8.70 -12.11 1.33
N VAL A 145 9.16 -12.36 0.09
CA VAL A 145 9.48 -13.69 -0.43
C VAL A 145 10.90 -13.78 -0.99
N MET A 146 11.56 -12.65 -1.20
CA MET A 146 12.95 -12.54 -1.67
C MET A 146 13.69 -11.47 -0.84
N PRO A 147 13.97 -11.74 0.44
CA PRO A 147 14.69 -10.79 1.30
C PRO A 147 16.08 -10.48 0.74
N SER A 148 16.37 -9.19 0.53
CA SER A 148 17.67 -8.74 0.01
C SER A 148 18.82 -8.85 1.04
N GLY A 149 18.48 -9.02 2.31
CA GLY A 149 19.43 -8.99 3.42
C GLY A 149 19.81 -7.57 3.90
N GLN A 150 19.37 -6.54 3.21
CA GLN A 150 19.66 -5.14 3.57
C GLN A 150 18.62 -4.53 4.51
N MET A 151 17.47 -5.17 4.65
CA MET A 151 16.31 -4.67 5.43
C MET A 151 15.60 -5.82 6.16
N PRO A 152 16.28 -6.60 7.03
CA PRO A 152 15.68 -7.79 7.65
C PRO A 152 14.41 -7.46 8.46
N GLN A 153 14.41 -6.34 9.19
CA GLN A 153 13.27 -5.84 9.96
C GLN A 153 12.05 -5.52 9.07
N TYR A 154 12.29 -5.00 7.87
CA TYR A 154 11.23 -4.72 6.89
C TYR A 154 10.73 -6.00 6.23
N ALA A 155 11.63 -6.79 5.65
CA ALA A 155 11.31 -8.01 4.94
C ALA A 155 10.46 -8.97 5.80
N MET A 156 10.84 -9.15 7.07
CA MET A 156 10.09 -9.98 8.01
C MET A 156 8.66 -9.46 8.19
N THR A 157 8.46 -8.13 8.39
CA THR A 157 7.10 -7.58 8.56
C THR A 157 6.25 -7.75 7.30
N LYS A 158 6.86 -7.69 6.11
CA LYS A 158 6.15 -7.91 4.85
C LYS A 158 5.78 -9.38 4.64
N SER A 159 6.62 -10.33 5.06
CA SER A 159 6.29 -11.76 5.10
C SER A 159 5.14 -12.04 6.09
N MET A 160 5.12 -11.36 7.25
CA MET A 160 4.02 -11.47 8.21
C MET A 160 2.68 -11.02 7.61
N LEU A 161 2.66 -9.97 6.77
CA LEU A 161 1.43 -9.53 6.09
C LEU A 161 0.88 -10.58 5.13
N LEU A 162 1.73 -11.33 4.42
CA LEU A 162 1.28 -12.45 3.59
C LEU A 162 0.59 -13.53 4.41
N SER A 163 1.23 -13.95 5.51
CA SER A 163 0.69 -14.94 6.42
C SER A 163 -0.61 -14.48 7.08
N LEU A 164 -0.66 -13.22 7.53
CA LEU A 164 -1.85 -12.61 8.14
C LEU A 164 -3.00 -12.56 7.13
N SER A 165 -2.78 -12.04 5.93
CA SER A 165 -3.77 -11.97 4.87
C SER A 165 -4.36 -13.34 4.54
N ARG A 166 -3.49 -14.35 4.37
CA ARG A 166 -3.94 -15.72 4.11
C ARG A 166 -4.77 -16.28 5.27
N SER A 167 -4.35 -16.08 6.50
CA SER A 167 -5.08 -16.53 7.69
C SER A 167 -6.46 -15.88 7.79
N LEU A 168 -6.54 -14.56 7.57
CA LEU A 168 -7.79 -13.81 7.63
C LEU A 168 -8.75 -14.18 6.50
N SER A 169 -8.24 -14.56 5.32
CA SER A 169 -9.08 -14.99 4.20
C SER A 169 -9.93 -16.22 4.52
N HIS A 170 -9.51 -17.07 5.45
CA HIS A 170 -10.31 -18.21 5.91
C HIS A 170 -11.58 -17.77 6.65
N LEU A 171 -11.57 -16.60 7.30
CA LEU A 171 -12.72 -16.04 7.99
C LEU A 171 -13.81 -15.55 7.03
N THR A 172 -13.47 -15.37 5.75
CA THR A 172 -14.38 -14.86 4.71
C THR A 172 -14.98 -15.98 3.84
N LYS A 173 -14.83 -17.25 4.27
CA LYS A 173 -15.34 -18.41 3.53
C LYS A 173 -16.86 -18.33 3.33
N GLY A 174 -17.30 -18.46 2.09
CA GLY A 174 -18.72 -18.44 1.73
C GLY A 174 -19.36 -17.05 1.65
N THR A 175 -18.56 -15.99 1.69
CA THR A 175 -19.00 -14.59 1.57
C THR A 175 -18.38 -13.90 0.35
N GLU A 176 -18.89 -12.73 -0.01
CA GLU A 176 -18.28 -11.86 -1.05
C GLU A 176 -17.13 -10.98 -0.51
N VAL A 177 -16.76 -11.12 0.76
CA VAL A 177 -15.60 -10.42 1.35
C VAL A 177 -14.30 -11.07 0.90
N THR A 178 -13.31 -10.27 0.49
CA THR A 178 -11.98 -10.77 0.11
C THR A 178 -10.87 -10.11 0.93
N VAL A 179 -9.85 -10.91 1.23
CA VAL A 179 -8.62 -10.44 1.89
C VAL A 179 -7.45 -10.91 1.05
N ASN A 180 -6.68 -9.96 0.50
CA ASN A 180 -5.58 -10.25 -0.41
C ASN A 180 -4.36 -9.37 -0.12
N THR A 181 -3.26 -9.66 -0.79
CA THR A 181 -2.01 -8.88 -0.66
C THR A 181 -1.46 -8.56 -2.05
N ILE A 182 -1.08 -7.31 -2.29
CA ILE A 182 -0.22 -6.95 -3.43
C ILE A 182 1.22 -6.92 -2.93
N MET A 183 2.12 -7.42 -3.76
CA MET A 183 3.57 -7.43 -3.55
C MET A 183 4.25 -6.58 -4.63
N PRO A 184 4.37 -5.26 -4.39
CA PRO A 184 5.12 -4.41 -5.31
C PRO A 184 6.61 -4.75 -5.30
N GLY A 185 7.25 -4.60 -6.46
CA GLY A 185 8.70 -4.48 -6.58
C GLY A 185 9.17 -3.04 -6.44
N PRO A 186 10.41 -2.75 -6.86
CA PRO A 186 10.98 -1.41 -6.80
C PRO A 186 10.08 -0.38 -7.47
N THR A 187 9.61 0.59 -6.69
CA THR A 187 8.59 1.56 -7.11
C THR A 187 9.16 2.98 -7.08
N LEU A 188 8.89 3.75 -8.13
CA LEU A 188 9.32 5.13 -8.26
C LEU A 188 8.48 6.05 -7.34
N SER A 189 8.91 6.17 -6.09
CA SER A 189 8.38 7.20 -5.19
C SER A 189 9.14 8.51 -5.39
N GLU A 190 8.59 9.59 -4.84
CA GLU A 190 9.25 10.92 -4.87
C GLU A 190 10.67 10.86 -4.27
N ASN A 191 10.85 10.10 -3.19
CA ASN A 191 12.14 9.91 -2.54
C ASN A 191 13.12 9.12 -3.43
N VAL A 192 12.67 8.04 -4.08
CA VAL A 192 13.50 7.26 -5.00
C VAL A 192 13.92 8.10 -6.20
N GLN A 193 13.02 8.93 -6.73
CA GLN A 193 13.36 9.87 -7.80
C GLN A 193 14.48 10.81 -7.38
N GLN A 194 14.39 11.43 -6.20
CA GLN A 194 15.43 12.32 -5.67
C GLN A 194 16.78 11.61 -5.51
N ILE A 195 16.78 10.35 -5.05
CA ILE A 195 18.01 9.55 -4.93
C ILE A 195 18.63 9.35 -6.31
N ILE A 196 17.86 8.95 -7.32
CA ILE A 196 18.36 8.75 -8.68
C ILE A 196 18.91 10.05 -9.27
N GLU A 197 18.20 11.16 -9.10
CA GLU A 197 18.64 12.48 -9.56
C GLU A 197 19.93 12.91 -8.88
N GLY A 198 20.09 12.61 -7.58
CA GLY A 198 21.30 12.90 -6.82
C GLY A 198 22.50 12.06 -7.24
N VAL A 199 22.30 10.75 -7.47
CA VAL A 199 23.39 9.85 -7.92
C VAL A 199 23.98 10.28 -9.26
N TYR A 200 23.16 10.82 -10.15
CA TYR A 200 23.56 11.25 -11.50
C TYR A 200 23.45 12.78 -11.67
N ALA A 201 23.72 13.55 -10.60
CA ALA A 201 23.55 15.01 -10.62
C ALA A 201 24.45 15.70 -11.67
N ASP A 202 25.69 15.24 -11.81
CA ASP A 202 26.70 15.80 -12.72
C ASP A 202 26.61 15.26 -14.16
N GLU A 203 25.65 14.37 -14.43
CA GLU A 203 25.50 13.70 -15.72
C GLU A 203 24.48 14.44 -16.61
N GLN A 204 24.84 14.70 -17.87
CA GLN A 204 23.91 15.25 -18.87
C GLN A 204 22.98 14.17 -19.41
N MET A 205 22.10 13.65 -18.53
CA MET A 205 21.17 12.56 -18.83
C MET A 205 19.72 12.99 -18.56
N THR A 206 18.81 12.53 -19.38
CA THR A 206 17.38 12.61 -19.07
C THR A 206 17.06 11.67 -17.87
N PHE A 207 15.98 11.94 -17.15
CA PHE A 207 15.57 11.06 -16.05
C PHE A 207 15.43 9.58 -16.47
N ALA A 208 14.87 9.32 -17.65
CA ALA A 208 14.74 7.96 -18.19
C ALA A 208 16.09 7.26 -18.40
N GLN A 209 17.13 8.01 -18.81
CA GLN A 209 18.50 7.48 -18.93
C GLN A 209 19.12 7.20 -17.57
N LYS A 210 18.94 8.13 -16.59
CA LYS A 210 19.38 7.96 -15.21
C LYS A 210 18.70 6.75 -14.54
N GLU A 211 17.39 6.62 -14.70
CA GLU A 211 16.62 5.49 -14.20
C GLU A 211 17.14 4.16 -14.77
N LYS A 212 17.34 4.09 -16.09
CA LYS A 212 17.87 2.88 -16.74
C LYS A 212 19.27 2.53 -16.25
N ALA A 213 20.17 3.52 -16.11
CA ALA A 213 21.51 3.31 -15.58
C ALA A 213 21.47 2.82 -14.13
N PHE A 214 20.61 3.43 -13.29
CA PHE A 214 20.41 3.01 -11.91
C PHE A 214 19.94 1.56 -11.81
N MET A 215 18.93 1.18 -12.60
CA MET A 215 18.39 -0.17 -12.64
C MET A 215 19.45 -1.19 -13.04
N ALA A 216 20.20 -0.92 -14.10
CA ALA A 216 21.25 -1.81 -14.57
C ALA A 216 22.37 -2.02 -13.53
N ALA A 217 22.71 -0.97 -12.77
CA ALA A 217 23.77 -1.02 -11.76
C ALA A 217 23.30 -1.67 -10.43
N ASN A 218 22.07 -1.43 -10.00
CA ASN A 218 21.63 -1.78 -8.65
C ASN A 218 20.60 -2.92 -8.62
N LEU A 219 19.81 -3.09 -9.69
CA LEU A 219 18.69 -4.03 -9.77
C LEU A 219 18.71 -4.80 -11.11
N PRO A 220 19.86 -5.40 -11.49
CA PRO A 220 20.04 -6.03 -12.82
C PRO A 220 19.08 -7.22 -13.04
N GLN A 221 18.57 -7.84 -11.97
CA GLN A 221 17.62 -8.95 -12.02
C GLN A 221 16.18 -8.52 -12.37
N SER A 222 15.87 -7.23 -12.37
CA SER A 222 14.53 -6.75 -12.74
C SER A 222 14.30 -6.91 -14.24
N GLU A 223 13.27 -7.66 -14.65
CA GLU A 223 12.95 -7.86 -16.07
C GLU A 223 12.40 -6.60 -16.73
N ILE A 224 11.69 -5.76 -15.97
CA ILE A 224 11.08 -4.53 -16.50
C ILE A 224 12.11 -3.43 -16.77
N GLN A 225 13.30 -3.48 -16.15
CA GLN A 225 14.41 -2.52 -16.28
C GLN A 225 14.03 -1.05 -16.10
N ARG A 226 13.01 -0.78 -15.30
CA ARG A 226 12.60 0.51 -14.77
C ARG A 226 11.90 0.32 -13.43
N PHE A 227 11.72 1.39 -12.69
CA PHE A 227 10.84 1.33 -11.52
C PHE A 227 9.37 1.17 -11.92
N ILE A 228 8.62 0.46 -11.10
CA ILE A 228 7.15 0.42 -11.20
C ILE A 228 6.61 1.82 -10.88
N ARG A 229 5.62 2.27 -11.65
CA ARG A 229 4.98 3.56 -11.37
C ARG A 229 3.90 3.36 -10.29
N PRO A 230 3.79 4.24 -9.29
CA PRO A 230 2.74 4.13 -8.27
C PRO A 230 1.33 3.98 -8.86
N SER A 231 1.05 4.63 -10.00
CA SER A 231 -0.23 4.50 -10.70
C SER A 231 -0.50 3.11 -11.27
N GLU A 232 0.53 2.31 -11.60
CA GLU A 232 0.35 0.92 -12.03
C GLU A 232 -0.18 0.08 -10.86
N ILE A 233 0.38 0.30 -9.65
CA ILE A 233 -0.08 -0.35 -8.42
C ILE A 233 -1.49 0.13 -8.05
N GLY A 234 -1.76 1.44 -8.21
CA GLY A 234 -3.08 2.02 -7.98
C GLY A 234 -4.17 1.35 -8.81
N ARG A 235 -3.93 1.18 -10.12
CA ARG A 235 -4.87 0.49 -11.03
C ARG A 235 -5.07 -0.99 -10.66
N LEU A 236 -4.00 -1.69 -10.32
CA LEU A 236 -4.10 -3.08 -9.86
C LEU A 236 -4.90 -3.17 -8.55
N ALA A 237 -4.63 -2.30 -7.58
CA ALA A 237 -5.37 -2.26 -6.32
C ALA A 237 -6.86 -1.99 -6.55
N THR A 238 -7.21 -1.05 -7.42
CA THR A 238 -8.58 -0.74 -7.79
C THR A 238 -9.27 -1.94 -8.43
N PHE A 239 -8.61 -2.65 -9.36
CA PHE A 239 -9.13 -3.89 -9.93
C PHE A 239 -9.34 -4.97 -8.88
N VAL A 240 -8.36 -5.21 -8.00
CA VAL A 240 -8.45 -6.24 -6.93
C VAL A 240 -9.57 -5.91 -5.93
N CYS A 241 -9.90 -4.62 -5.75
CA CYS A 241 -11.03 -4.19 -4.93
C CYS A 241 -12.39 -4.29 -5.64
N SER A 242 -12.43 -4.50 -6.95
CA SER A 242 -13.66 -4.59 -7.72
C SER A 242 -14.42 -5.91 -7.46
N PRO A 243 -15.74 -5.97 -7.76
CA PRO A 243 -16.49 -7.22 -7.78
C PRO A 243 -15.92 -8.25 -8.76
N TYR A 244 -15.25 -7.79 -9.84
CA TYR A 244 -14.67 -8.67 -10.86
C TYR A 244 -13.47 -9.50 -10.37
N ALA A 245 -12.90 -9.12 -9.22
CA ALA A 245 -11.76 -9.80 -8.62
C ALA A 245 -12.15 -10.68 -7.41
N SER A 246 -13.43 -11.00 -7.22
CA SER A 246 -13.94 -11.76 -6.06
C SER A 246 -13.35 -13.17 -5.93
N ALA A 247 -12.80 -13.74 -7.01
CA ALA A 247 -12.10 -15.02 -7.00
C ALA A 247 -10.71 -14.97 -6.33
N PHE A 248 -10.12 -13.79 -6.15
CA PHE A 248 -8.90 -13.64 -5.37
C PHE A 248 -9.23 -13.68 -3.88
N LYS A 249 -8.89 -14.78 -3.20
CA LYS A 249 -9.12 -14.99 -1.76
C LYS A 249 -7.85 -15.51 -1.08
N GLY A 250 -7.19 -14.65 -0.32
CA GLY A 250 -5.91 -14.96 0.33
C GLY A 250 -4.75 -15.04 -0.65
N SER A 251 -4.86 -14.35 -1.77
CA SER A 251 -3.86 -14.40 -2.84
C SER A 251 -2.74 -13.39 -2.61
N PRO A 252 -1.47 -13.80 -2.71
CA PRO A 252 -0.34 -12.90 -2.88
C PRO A 252 -0.22 -12.54 -4.36
N ILE A 253 -0.53 -11.28 -4.70
CA ILE A 253 -0.54 -10.81 -6.09
C ILE A 253 0.76 -10.08 -6.34
N ARG A 254 1.62 -10.66 -7.17
CA ARG A 254 2.91 -10.06 -7.52
C ARG A 254 2.74 -8.96 -8.57
N MET A 255 3.39 -7.84 -8.30
CA MET A 255 3.60 -6.74 -9.26
C MET A 255 5.02 -6.21 -9.07
N ASP A 256 5.98 -7.07 -9.33
CA ASP A 256 7.39 -6.90 -8.97
C ASP A 256 8.32 -6.60 -10.15
N GLY A 257 7.77 -6.48 -11.36
CA GLY A 257 8.57 -6.23 -12.56
C GLY A 257 9.54 -7.35 -12.89
N GLY A 258 9.25 -8.59 -12.45
CA GLY A 258 10.11 -9.75 -12.66
C GLY A 258 11.32 -9.78 -11.71
N MET A 259 11.24 -9.10 -10.55
CA MET A 259 12.32 -9.14 -9.54
C MET A 259 12.49 -10.53 -8.92
N VAL A 260 11.37 -11.17 -8.55
CA VAL A 260 11.39 -12.48 -7.89
C VAL A 260 11.54 -13.60 -8.93
N PRO A 261 12.64 -14.36 -8.92
CA PRO A 261 12.97 -15.31 -9.99
C PRO A 261 12.24 -16.65 -9.88
N THR A 262 11.21 -16.76 -9.04
CA THR A 262 10.44 -17.98 -8.83
C THR A 262 9.08 -17.92 -9.49
N ILE A 263 8.49 -19.08 -9.77
CA ILE A 263 7.15 -19.19 -10.38
C ILE A 263 6.01 -19.05 -9.35
N ILE A 264 6.34 -18.99 -8.06
CA ILE A 264 5.41 -18.83 -6.92
C ILE A 264 5.85 -17.67 -6.03
#